data_f741c7ebf93b90b622a3b12b7832d9f4
#
_entry.id   f741c7ebf93b90b622a3b12b7832d9f4
#
_cell.length_a   1.000
_cell.length_b   1.000
_cell.length_c   1.000
_cell.angle_alpha   90.00
_cell.angle_beta   90.00
_cell.angle_gamma   90.00
#
_symmetry.space_group_name_H-M   'P 1'
#
loop_
_entity.id
_entity.type
_entity.pdbx_description
1 polymer ?
#
loop_
_entity_poly.entity_id
_entity_poly.type
_entity_poly.pdbx_seq_one_letter_code
_entity_poly.pdbx_strand_id
1 'polypeptide(L)'
;MENQNQSDKQELAELKSKLVKCESIVKDQGDEIDLLELWRAIWQGKLLIALVTFVFSVSSVFYALRLPNMYVSEALLAPAEEQGAGLDAMASQLGGLASLAGINLGGGETDKTALALEIIKSRAFVFKFIEKYDITPDLMAVKNWDLASNKLIYNEKVYDSVTNKWLRKVKAPLKAKPSLQEAYKQFQQVITVEQDKINSMVTISVEHYSPYVAQQWVNRLIYAINEEMKGRDLLEANNSITYLNEQLETTRISGLQEILYQLIEEQTKTIMFANVREEYVLKTIDPALVPELKSGPKRSLICVLGFMLGGLLSVLIVLIRHFKNKG
;
A
#
# COMPACT_ATOMS: atom_id res chain seq x y z
N MET A 1 90.14 11.64 15.96
CA MET A 1 89.15 10.64 15.47
C MET A 1 88.39 9.96 16.58
N GLU A 2 88.82 9.96 17.83
CA GLU A 2 88.11 9.28 18.95
C GLU A 2 86.91 10.03 19.52
N ASN A 3 86.89 11.37 19.49
CA ASN A 3 85.80 12.21 20.02
C ASN A 3 84.60 12.24 19.15
N GLN A 4 84.67 11.95 17.85
CA GLN A 4 83.51 11.93 16.95
C GLN A 4 82.66 10.64 17.11
N ASN A 5 83.31 9.53 17.39
CA ASN A 5 82.72 8.22 17.58
C ASN A 5 81.96 8.09 18.92
N GLN A 6 82.30 8.94 19.91
CA GLN A 6 81.54 9.02 21.17
C GLN A 6 80.27 9.85 21.05
N SER A 7 80.31 10.96 20.27
CA SER A 7 79.15 11.79 19.97
C SER A 7 78.08 11.02 19.19
N ASP A 8 78.49 10.30 18.14
CA ASP A 8 77.53 9.50 17.31
C ASP A 8 76.86 8.35 18.08
N LYS A 9 77.59 7.75 19.05
CA LYS A 9 77.04 6.72 19.93
C LYS A 9 76.01 7.26 20.93
N GLN A 10 76.23 8.51 21.42
CA GLN A 10 75.24 9.16 22.31
C GLN A 10 74.04 9.59 21.57
N GLU A 11 74.11 10.12 20.37
CA GLU A 11 73.02 10.50 19.50
C GLU A 11 72.18 9.27 19.09
N LEU A 12 72.85 8.16 18.76
CA LEU A 12 72.20 6.90 18.45
C LEU A 12 71.44 6.30 19.67
N ALA A 13 71.99 6.44 20.88
CA ALA A 13 71.28 6.00 22.11
C ALA A 13 70.06 6.87 22.44
N GLU A 14 70.15 8.19 22.20
CA GLU A 14 69.04 9.10 22.38
C GLU A 14 67.94 8.89 21.37
N LEU A 15 68.26 8.65 20.11
CA LEU A 15 67.29 8.28 19.06
C LEU A 15 66.63 6.95 19.37
N LYS A 16 67.38 5.94 19.84
CA LYS A 16 66.73 4.66 20.27
C LYS A 16 65.81 4.84 21.47
N SER A 17 66.18 5.69 22.45
CA SER A 17 65.27 5.98 23.57
C SER A 17 64.01 6.73 23.18
N LYS A 18 64.10 7.64 22.20
CA LYS A 18 62.98 8.35 21.61
C LYS A 18 62.08 7.42 20.79
N LEU A 19 62.65 6.47 20.02
CA LEU A 19 61.93 5.45 19.29
C LEU A 19 61.14 4.51 20.22
N VAL A 20 61.78 4.01 21.31
CA VAL A 20 61.13 3.16 22.30
C VAL A 20 60.02 3.91 23.01
N LYS A 21 60.20 5.22 23.28
CA LYS A 21 59.19 6.07 23.87
C LYS A 21 58.02 6.37 22.91
N CYS A 22 58.28 6.55 21.62
CA CYS A 22 57.27 6.66 20.60
C CYS A 22 56.50 5.33 20.39
N GLU A 23 57.21 4.20 20.40
CA GLU A 23 56.57 2.88 20.32
C GLU A 23 55.65 2.58 21.53
N SER A 24 56.09 2.99 22.73
CA SER A 24 55.26 2.86 23.94
C SER A 24 54.02 3.79 23.90
N ILE A 25 54.15 5.01 23.33
CA ILE A 25 53.02 5.94 23.17
C ILE A 25 52.05 5.47 22.09
N VAL A 26 52.55 4.89 20.99
CA VAL A 26 51.70 4.32 19.94
C VAL A 26 51.00 3.05 20.43
N LYS A 27 51.59 2.28 21.32
CA LYS A 27 51.00 1.08 21.91
C LYS A 27 49.93 1.41 22.98
N ASP A 28 50.01 2.61 23.59
CA ASP A 28 49.07 3.07 24.59
C ASP A 28 47.91 3.89 24.00
N GLN A 29 47.94 4.23 22.69
CA GLN A 29 46.86 4.92 21.96
C GLN A 29 46.06 4.01 21.03
N GLY A 30 46.31 2.74 21.00
CA GLY A 30 45.48 1.75 20.35
C GLY A 30 44.45 1.25 21.35
N ASP A 31 43.29 1.93 21.48
CA ASP A 31 42.05 1.30 21.93
C ASP A 31 41.65 0.26 20.86
N GLU A 32 42.51 -0.75 20.65
CA GLU A 32 42.13 -1.94 19.91
C GLU A 32 41.05 -2.63 20.75
N ILE A 33 39.79 -2.49 20.29
CA ILE A 33 38.69 -3.25 20.86
C ILE A 33 39.05 -4.73 20.69
N ASP A 34 39.63 -5.34 21.74
CA ASP A 34 40.01 -6.74 21.71
C ASP A 34 38.72 -7.59 21.59
N LEU A 35 38.52 -8.20 20.43
CA LEU A 35 37.40 -9.09 20.16
C LEU A 35 37.26 -10.19 21.20
N LEU A 36 38.38 -10.63 21.79
CA LEU A 36 38.43 -11.59 22.87
C LEU A 36 37.85 -11.00 24.18
N GLU A 37 38.06 -9.73 24.44
CA GLU A 37 37.50 -9.02 25.59
C GLU A 37 35.98 -8.88 25.44
N LEU A 38 35.52 -8.48 24.27
CA LEU A 38 34.08 -8.47 23.93
C LEU A 38 33.43 -9.85 24.12
N TRP A 39 34.07 -10.89 23.66
CA TRP A 39 33.59 -12.26 23.85
C TRP A 39 33.50 -12.66 25.31
N ARG A 40 34.53 -12.35 26.11
CA ARG A 40 34.51 -12.58 27.56
C ARG A 40 33.39 -11.79 28.28
N ALA A 41 33.20 -10.54 27.90
CA ALA A 41 32.13 -9.70 28.47
C ALA A 41 30.74 -10.31 28.20
N ILE A 42 30.49 -10.77 26.97
CA ILE A 42 29.26 -11.47 26.59
C ILE A 42 29.09 -12.76 27.38
N TRP A 43 30.17 -13.57 27.52
CA TRP A 43 30.13 -14.83 28.22
C TRP A 43 29.88 -14.67 29.73
N GLN A 44 30.44 -13.63 30.36
CA GLN A 44 30.20 -13.29 31.75
C GLN A 44 28.77 -12.78 31.97
N GLY A 45 28.20 -12.07 30.98
CA GLY A 45 26.83 -11.56 31.00
C GLY A 45 25.76 -12.55 30.56
N LYS A 46 26.08 -13.81 30.24
CA LYS A 46 25.16 -14.78 29.64
C LYS A 46 23.83 -14.95 30.36
N LEU A 47 23.82 -14.92 31.70
CA LEU A 47 22.57 -15.03 32.48
C LEU A 47 21.69 -13.79 32.32
N LEU A 48 22.29 -12.59 32.27
CA LEU A 48 21.56 -11.34 32.02
C LEU A 48 21.02 -11.31 30.59
N ILE A 49 21.82 -11.75 29.62
CA ILE A 49 21.40 -11.85 28.22
C ILE A 49 20.21 -12.84 28.11
N ALA A 50 20.33 -14.02 28.69
CA ALA A 50 19.25 -14.99 28.68
C ALA A 50 17.97 -14.48 29.33
N LEU A 51 18.08 -13.81 30.47
CA LEU A 51 16.94 -13.25 31.20
C LEU A 51 16.22 -12.15 30.40
N VAL A 52 16.98 -11.18 29.88
CA VAL A 52 16.39 -10.07 29.10
C VAL A 52 15.76 -10.61 27.81
N THR A 53 16.46 -11.46 27.08
CA THR A 53 15.93 -12.08 25.85
C THR A 53 14.67 -12.88 26.14
N PHE A 54 14.63 -13.63 27.25
CA PHE A 54 13.45 -14.37 27.68
C PHE A 54 12.26 -13.48 27.97
N VAL A 55 12.45 -12.37 28.72
CA VAL A 55 11.39 -11.40 29.00
C VAL A 55 10.83 -10.78 27.72
N PHE A 56 11.70 -10.38 26.78
CA PHE A 56 11.26 -9.85 25.48
C PHE A 56 10.50 -10.90 24.66
N SER A 57 10.96 -12.15 24.66
CA SER A 57 10.30 -13.25 23.95
C SER A 57 8.90 -13.52 24.52
N VAL A 58 8.77 -13.63 25.85
CA VAL A 58 7.46 -13.83 26.49
C VAL A 58 6.53 -12.66 26.22
N SER A 59 7.04 -11.43 26.31
CA SER A 59 6.26 -10.22 26.01
C SER A 59 5.78 -10.19 24.57
N SER A 60 6.64 -10.58 23.61
CA SER A 60 6.28 -10.62 22.18
C SER A 60 5.22 -11.69 21.88
N VAL A 61 5.31 -12.86 22.51
CA VAL A 61 4.28 -13.91 22.40
C VAL A 61 2.94 -13.42 22.96
N PHE A 62 2.95 -12.80 24.12
CA PHE A 62 1.74 -12.27 24.74
C PHE A 62 1.10 -11.15 23.88
N TYR A 63 1.92 -10.29 23.32
CA TYR A 63 1.46 -9.26 22.37
C TYR A 63 0.87 -9.90 21.11
N ALA A 64 1.57 -10.86 20.48
CA ALA A 64 1.13 -11.53 19.26
C ALA A 64 -0.20 -12.27 19.45
N LEU A 65 -0.44 -12.86 20.62
CA LEU A 65 -1.69 -13.56 20.93
C LEU A 65 -2.89 -12.61 21.13
N ARG A 66 -2.64 -11.35 21.53
CA ARG A 66 -3.69 -10.33 21.69
C ARG A 66 -4.13 -9.67 20.39
N LEU A 67 -3.34 -9.79 19.34
CA LEU A 67 -3.71 -9.21 18.05
C LEU A 67 -4.88 -10.00 17.43
N PRO A 68 -5.91 -9.32 16.93
CA PRO A 68 -7.04 -9.97 16.25
C PRO A 68 -6.59 -10.60 14.94
N ASN A 69 -7.32 -11.60 14.49
CA ASN A 69 -7.09 -12.18 13.17
C ASN A 69 -7.65 -11.26 12.08
N MET A 70 -6.94 -11.21 10.96
CA MET A 70 -7.34 -10.49 9.76
C MET A 70 -7.46 -11.48 8.61
N TYR A 71 -8.40 -11.22 7.71
CA TYR A 71 -8.68 -12.03 6.54
C TYR A 71 -8.61 -11.16 5.30
N VAL A 72 -8.01 -11.67 4.23
CA VAL A 72 -7.94 -10.99 2.93
C VAL A 72 -8.78 -11.79 1.94
N SER A 73 -9.74 -11.13 1.33
CA SER A 73 -10.42 -11.61 0.14
C SER A 73 -9.93 -10.84 -1.06
N GLU A 74 -9.74 -11.52 -2.18
CA GLU A 74 -9.25 -10.92 -3.42
C GLU A 74 -10.02 -11.45 -4.61
N ALA A 75 -10.05 -10.65 -5.67
CA ALA A 75 -10.57 -11.03 -6.97
C ALA A 75 -9.57 -10.65 -8.04
N LEU A 76 -9.45 -11.51 -9.06
CA LEU A 76 -8.65 -11.26 -10.25
C LEU A 76 -9.57 -10.83 -11.39
N LEU A 77 -9.25 -9.70 -12.00
CA LEU A 77 -10.05 -9.05 -13.03
C LEU A 77 -9.19 -8.83 -14.28
N ALA A 78 -9.80 -8.98 -15.44
CA ALA A 78 -9.21 -8.56 -16.69
C ALA A 78 -9.81 -7.23 -17.15
N PRO A 79 -9.06 -6.38 -17.88
CA PRO A 79 -9.64 -5.28 -18.64
C PRO A 79 -10.76 -5.82 -19.54
N ALA A 80 -11.92 -5.16 -19.56
CA ALA A 80 -12.97 -5.50 -20.50
C ALA A 80 -12.51 -5.02 -21.89
N GLU A 81 -12.39 -5.95 -22.84
CA GLU A 81 -12.00 -5.61 -24.21
C GLU A 81 -13.00 -4.61 -24.81
N GLU A 82 -12.52 -3.46 -25.24
CA GLU A 82 -13.27 -2.63 -26.15
C GLU A 82 -13.28 -3.33 -27.52
N GLN A 83 -14.44 -3.72 -28.00
CA GLN A 83 -14.59 -4.17 -29.38
C GLN A 83 -14.52 -2.97 -30.33
N GLY A 84 -13.36 -2.29 -30.32
CA GLY A 84 -13.02 -1.19 -31.20
C GLY A 84 -12.27 -1.62 -32.46
N ALA A 85 -12.36 -2.90 -32.86
CA ALA A 85 -11.70 -3.39 -34.05
C ALA A 85 -12.10 -2.65 -35.37
N GLY A 86 -13.14 -1.79 -35.31
CA GLY A 86 -13.51 -0.88 -36.41
C GLY A 86 -12.82 0.48 -36.34
N LEU A 87 -12.47 0.96 -35.14
CA LEU A 87 -11.83 2.26 -34.94
C LEU A 87 -10.34 2.24 -35.26
N ASP A 88 -9.62 1.16 -34.93
CA ASP A 88 -8.20 1.02 -35.28
C ASP A 88 -7.98 1.00 -36.80
N ALA A 89 -8.88 0.39 -37.56
CA ALA A 89 -8.84 0.41 -39.03
C ALA A 89 -9.15 1.81 -39.59
N MET A 90 -10.05 2.55 -38.96
CA MET A 90 -10.45 3.91 -39.34
C MET A 90 -9.46 4.97 -38.85
N ALA A 91 -8.93 4.83 -37.65
CA ALA A 91 -7.86 5.67 -37.11
C ALA A 91 -6.57 5.55 -37.91
N SER A 92 -6.24 4.36 -38.42
CA SER A 92 -5.10 4.17 -39.32
C SER A 92 -5.31 4.86 -40.67
N GLN A 93 -6.54 4.91 -41.16
CA GLN A 93 -6.88 5.53 -42.44
C GLN A 93 -7.04 7.05 -42.36
N LEU A 94 -7.55 7.58 -41.23
CA LEU A 94 -7.69 9.03 -40.97
C LEU A 94 -6.49 9.62 -40.23
N GLY A 95 -5.70 8.83 -39.53
CA GLY A 95 -4.52 9.25 -38.78
C GLY A 95 -3.45 9.91 -39.65
N GLY A 96 -3.37 9.53 -40.92
CA GLY A 96 -2.52 10.20 -41.91
C GLY A 96 -2.94 11.63 -42.23
N LEU A 97 -4.22 11.93 -42.24
CA LEU A 97 -4.76 13.29 -42.49
C LEU A 97 -4.80 14.15 -41.24
N ALA A 98 -5.06 13.55 -40.07
CA ALA A 98 -5.08 14.24 -38.79
C ALA A 98 -3.68 14.65 -38.32
N SER A 99 -2.65 13.83 -38.61
CA SER A 99 -1.25 14.19 -38.31
C SER A 99 -0.77 15.40 -39.16
N LEU A 100 -1.27 15.57 -40.36
CA LEU A 100 -1.02 16.75 -41.20
C LEU A 100 -1.70 18.02 -40.65
N ALA A 101 -2.81 17.86 -39.92
CA ALA A 101 -3.52 18.96 -39.25
C ALA A 101 -2.99 19.25 -37.83
N GLY A 102 -1.94 18.55 -37.39
CA GLY A 102 -1.38 18.69 -36.03
C GLY A 102 -2.29 18.13 -34.93
N ILE A 103 -3.33 17.41 -35.30
CA ILE A 103 -4.24 16.77 -34.36
C ILE A 103 -3.73 15.33 -34.15
N ASN A 104 -3.18 15.07 -32.97
CA ASN A 104 -2.70 13.74 -32.61
C ASN A 104 -3.89 12.86 -32.22
N LEU A 105 -4.57 12.28 -33.19
CA LEU A 105 -5.65 11.29 -32.99
C LEU A 105 -5.11 9.88 -32.61
N GLY A 106 -3.80 9.68 -32.67
CA GLY A 106 -3.13 8.45 -32.26
C GLY A 106 -2.65 8.46 -30.81
N GLY A 107 -3.06 9.43 -30.00
CA GLY A 107 -2.73 9.56 -28.59
C GLY A 107 -3.80 8.96 -27.70
N GLY A 108 -3.80 7.63 -27.63
CA GLY A 108 -4.31 6.97 -26.45
C GLY A 108 -5.81 6.74 -26.45
N GLU A 109 -6.18 5.54 -26.71
CA GLU A 109 -7.01 4.87 -25.72
C GLU A 109 -6.39 5.23 -24.37
N THR A 110 -6.95 6.24 -23.74
CA THR A 110 -6.70 6.47 -22.30
C THR A 110 -7.08 5.13 -21.73
N ASP A 111 -6.10 4.38 -21.25
CA ASP A 111 -6.33 3.04 -20.73
C ASP A 111 -7.47 3.17 -19.71
N LYS A 112 -8.70 2.85 -20.14
CA LYS A 112 -9.91 2.98 -19.32
C LYS A 112 -9.74 2.22 -18.03
N THR A 113 -8.94 1.16 -18.07
CA THR A 113 -8.53 0.40 -16.90
C THR A 113 -7.69 1.26 -15.97
N ALA A 114 -6.67 1.95 -16.49
CA ALA A 114 -5.84 2.83 -15.67
C ALA A 114 -6.70 3.96 -15.05
N LEU A 115 -7.61 4.54 -15.83
CA LEU A 115 -8.54 5.56 -15.33
C LEU A 115 -9.45 4.98 -14.22
N ALA A 116 -9.99 3.78 -14.39
CA ALA A 116 -10.81 3.11 -13.39
C ALA A 116 -10.04 2.85 -12.10
N LEU A 117 -8.75 2.46 -12.20
CA LEU A 117 -7.88 2.25 -11.03
C LEU A 117 -7.61 3.55 -10.26
N GLU A 118 -7.49 4.67 -10.93
CA GLU A 118 -7.36 5.97 -10.28
C GLU A 118 -8.68 6.45 -9.68
N ILE A 119 -9.80 6.18 -10.35
CA ILE A 119 -11.14 6.51 -9.84
C ILE A 119 -11.44 5.73 -8.56
N ILE A 120 -11.17 4.42 -8.51
CA ILE A 120 -11.44 3.59 -7.32
C ILE A 120 -10.66 4.07 -6.09
N LYS A 121 -9.48 4.69 -6.29
CA LYS A 121 -8.66 5.30 -5.23
C LYS A 121 -9.08 6.73 -4.91
N SER A 122 -9.90 7.37 -5.75
CA SER A 122 -10.27 8.77 -5.60
C SER A 122 -11.19 9.00 -4.40
N ARG A 123 -11.08 10.19 -3.78
CA ARG A 123 -11.93 10.57 -2.65
C ARG A 123 -13.41 10.58 -3.02
N ALA A 124 -13.74 11.07 -4.21
CA ALA A 124 -15.11 11.17 -4.67
C ALA A 124 -15.80 9.81 -4.75
N PHE A 125 -15.12 8.83 -5.34
CA PHE A 125 -15.61 7.46 -5.45
C PHE A 125 -15.74 6.80 -4.07
N VAL A 126 -14.69 6.89 -3.24
CA VAL A 126 -14.68 6.27 -1.92
C VAL A 126 -15.75 6.88 -1.00
N PHE A 127 -15.97 8.18 -1.06
CA PHE A 127 -17.05 8.83 -0.30
C PHE A 127 -18.42 8.28 -0.71
N LYS A 128 -18.70 8.23 -2.01
CA LYS A 128 -19.94 7.63 -2.54
C LYS A 128 -20.10 6.17 -2.11
N PHE A 129 -19.00 5.39 -2.16
CA PHE A 129 -18.99 3.99 -1.76
C PHE A 129 -19.32 3.82 -0.28
N ILE A 130 -18.64 4.58 0.60
CA ILE A 130 -18.86 4.54 2.05
C ILE A 130 -20.31 4.91 2.40
N GLU A 131 -20.85 5.95 1.78
CA GLU A 131 -22.22 6.39 2.02
C GLU A 131 -23.25 5.41 1.46
N LYS A 132 -23.07 4.94 0.23
CA LYS A 132 -24.00 4.01 -0.44
C LYS A 132 -24.19 2.71 0.34
N TYR A 133 -23.11 2.19 0.92
CA TYR A 133 -23.12 0.90 1.62
C TYR A 133 -23.09 1.02 3.15
N ASP A 134 -23.09 2.24 3.69
CA ASP A 134 -23.03 2.58 5.13
C ASP A 134 -21.99 1.77 5.90
N ILE A 135 -20.80 1.63 5.30
CA ILE A 135 -19.73 0.79 5.85
C ILE A 135 -18.92 1.47 6.97
N THR A 136 -19.25 2.70 7.35
CA THR A 136 -18.49 3.46 8.36
C THR A 136 -18.33 2.72 9.68
N PRO A 137 -19.35 2.06 10.27
CA PRO A 137 -19.18 1.30 11.50
C PRO A 137 -18.25 0.10 11.34
N ASP A 138 -18.40 -0.64 10.24
CA ASP A 138 -17.60 -1.83 9.96
C ASP A 138 -16.12 -1.48 9.69
N LEU A 139 -15.88 -0.33 9.09
CA LEU A 139 -14.55 0.18 8.80
C LEU A 139 -13.83 0.76 10.03
N MET A 140 -14.56 1.47 10.90
CA MET A 140 -13.97 2.33 11.92
C MET A 140 -14.11 1.81 13.35
N ALA A 141 -15.06 0.92 13.62
CA ALA A 141 -15.43 0.53 14.98
C ALA A 141 -15.30 -0.96 15.27
N VAL A 142 -15.06 -1.81 14.28
CA VAL A 142 -14.88 -3.25 14.50
C VAL A 142 -13.57 -3.50 15.24
N LYS A 143 -13.63 -4.38 16.25
CA LYS A 143 -12.51 -4.82 17.06
C LYS A 143 -12.14 -6.28 16.78
N ASN A 144 -13.13 -7.10 16.48
CA ASN A 144 -12.95 -8.53 16.22
C ASN A 144 -14.18 -9.09 15.48
N TRP A 145 -14.09 -10.35 15.09
CA TRP A 145 -15.19 -11.11 14.51
C TRP A 145 -15.32 -12.43 15.26
N ASP A 146 -16.57 -12.82 15.53
CA ASP A 146 -16.89 -14.10 16.18
C ASP A 146 -17.23 -15.16 15.13
N LEU A 147 -16.42 -16.20 15.08
CA LEU A 147 -16.58 -17.31 14.14
C LEU A 147 -17.87 -18.10 14.38
N ALA A 148 -18.28 -18.28 15.64
CA ALA A 148 -19.41 -19.13 15.99
C ALA A 148 -20.76 -18.51 15.60
N SER A 149 -20.90 -17.19 15.82
CA SER A 149 -22.13 -16.45 15.50
C SER A 149 -22.07 -15.72 14.17
N ASN A 150 -20.91 -15.70 13.50
CA ASN A 150 -20.62 -14.89 12.30
C ASN A 150 -20.97 -13.41 12.48
N LYS A 151 -20.74 -12.85 13.68
CA LYS A 151 -21.05 -11.46 13.99
C LYS A 151 -19.80 -10.63 14.20
N LEU A 152 -19.86 -9.37 13.78
CA LEU A 152 -18.85 -8.38 14.07
C LEU A 152 -18.94 -7.96 15.54
N ILE A 153 -17.79 -7.88 16.19
CA ILE A 153 -17.65 -7.38 17.55
C ILE A 153 -17.12 -5.96 17.47
N TYR A 154 -17.96 -4.99 17.83
CA TYR A 154 -17.58 -3.58 17.82
C TYR A 154 -16.91 -3.16 19.14
N ASN A 155 -16.12 -2.12 19.06
CA ASN A 155 -15.57 -1.48 20.23
C ASN A 155 -16.63 -0.57 20.88
N GLU A 156 -17.22 -1.03 21.96
CA GLU A 156 -18.29 -0.33 22.70
C GLU A 156 -17.89 1.08 23.20
N LYS A 157 -16.58 1.36 23.32
CA LYS A 157 -16.08 2.72 23.64
C LYS A 157 -16.12 3.67 22.45
N VAL A 158 -16.26 3.14 21.25
CA VAL A 158 -16.24 3.88 19.97
C VAL A 158 -17.63 3.95 19.36
N TYR A 159 -18.35 2.84 19.37
CA TYR A 159 -19.64 2.70 18.71
C TYR A 159 -20.54 1.72 19.44
N ASP A 160 -21.77 2.13 19.72
CA ASP A 160 -22.83 1.28 20.26
C ASP A 160 -23.67 0.72 19.08
N SER A 161 -23.49 -0.57 18.82
CA SER A 161 -24.17 -1.26 17.72
C SER A 161 -25.68 -1.48 17.97
N VAL A 162 -26.17 -1.36 19.22
CA VAL A 162 -27.57 -1.51 19.56
C VAL A 162 -28.35 -0.22 19.24
N THR A 163 -27.76 0.92 19.63
CA THR A 163 -28.40 2.24 19.43
C THR A 163 -27.89 2.97 18.19
N ASN A 164 -26.95 2.39 17.45
CA ASN A 164 -26.26 2.98 16.28
C ASN A 164 -25.65 4.35 16.58
N LYS A 165 -25.10 4.52 17.79
CA LYS A 165 -24.52 5.79 18.25
C LYS A 165 -23.00 5.73 18.36
N TRP A 166 -22.34 6.78 17.89
CA TRP A 166 -20.92 6.98 18.05
C TRP A 166 -20.58 7.58 19.44
N LEU A 167 -19.74 6.89 20.20
CA LEU A 167 -19.40 7.22 21.59
C LEU A 167 -17.96 7.72 21.76
N ARG A 168 -17.17 7.74 20.67
CA ARG A 168 -15.77 8.13 20.73
C ARG A 168 -15.57 9.56 21.24
N LYS A 169 -14.61 9.73 22.14
CA LYS A 169 -14.21 11.04 22.68
C LYS A 169 -13.04 11.58 21.84
N VAL A 170 -13.27 12.62 21.07
CA VAL A 170 -12.27 13.25 20.19
C VAL A 170 -12.19 14.74 20.46
N LYS A 171 -11.04 15.36 20.13
CA LYS A 171 -10.85 16.81 20.25
C LYS A 171 -11.33 17.50 18.97
N ALA A 172 -11.86 18.72 19.12
CA ALA A 172 -12.19 19.56 17.97
C ALA A 172 -10.95 19.72 17.05
N PRO A 173 -11.14 19.74 15.71
CA PRO A 173 -12.40 19.83 14.95
C PRO A 173 -13.12 18.49 14.69
N LEU A 174 -12.60 17.35 15.17
CA LEU A 174 -13.20 16.04 14.98
C LEU A 174 -14.53 15.90 15.72
N LYS A 175 -15.43 15.06 15.20
CA LYS A 175 -16.74 14.76 15.81
C LYS A 175 -16.81 13.32 16.27
N ALA A 176 -17.75 13.01 17.19
CA ALA A 176 -17.96 11.64 17.64
C ALA A 176 -18.23 10.70 16.47
N LYS A 177 -19.12 11.06 15.53
CA LYS A 177 -19.29 10.35 14.26
C LYS A 177 -18.09 10.65 13.35
N PRO A 178 -17.36 9.63 12.83
CA PRO A 178 -16.25 9.84 11.90
C PRO A 178 -16.70 10.63 10.67
N SER A 179 -15.84 11.53 10.21
CA SER A 179 -16.04 12.20 8.93
C SER A 179 -15.69 11.26 7.77
N LEU A 180 -16.20 11.54 6.58
CA LEU A 180 -15.82 10.81 5.38
C LEU A 180 -14.30 10.86 5.10
N GLN A 181 -13.64 11.96 5.50
CA GLN A 181 -12.19 12.08 5.36
C GLN A 181 -11.43 11.15 6.31
N GLU A 182 -11.93 10.93 7.53
CA GLU A 182 -11.37 9.96 8.46
C GLU A 182 -11.59 8.53 7.94
N ALA A 183 -12.81 8.25 7.50
CA ALA A 183 -13.18 6.96 6.92
C ALA A 183 -12.37 6.64 5.64
N TYR A 184 -12.12 7.64 4.78
CA TYR A 184 -11.29 7.49 3.59
C TYR A 184 -9.86 7.05 3.92
N LYS A 185 -9.24 7.66 4.94
CA LYS A 185 -7.88 7.27 5.36
C LYS A 185 -7.82 5.82 5.84
N GLN A 186 -8.84 5.38 6.57
CA GLN A 186 -8.93 4.01 7.05
C GLN A 186 -9.21 3.04 5.89
N PHE A 187 -10.07 3.44 4.96
CA PHE A 187 -10.41 2.67 3.78
C PHE A 187 -9.18 2.36 2.90
N GLN A 188 -8.31 3.35 2.70
CA GLN A 188 -7.05 3.16 1.98
C GLN A 188 -6.07 2.17 2.64
N GLN A 189 -6.22 1.91 3.94
CA GLN A 189 -5.35 0.96 4.65
C GLN A 189 -5.83 -0.49 4.50
N VAL A 190 -7.11 -0.69 4.24
CA VAL A 190 -7.72 -2.02 4.18
C VAL A 190 -7.97 -2.51 2.76
N ILE A 191 -7.82 -1.63 1.76
CA ILE A 191 -8.01 -1.97 0.35
C ILE A 191 -6.70 -1.85 -0.39
N THR A 192 -6.40 -2.86 -1.20
CA THR A 192 -5.28 -2.85 -2.14
C THR A 192 -5.81 -3.07 -3.55
N VAL A 193 -5.38 -2.24 -4.48
CA VAL A 193 -5.70 -2.34 -5.90
C VAL A 193 -4.41 -2.29 -6.68
N GLU A 194 -4.07 -3.39 -7.32
CA GLU A 194 -2.82 -3.58 -8.05
C GLU A 194 -3.09 -4.01 -9.49
N GLN A 195 -2.29 -3.53 -10.42
CA GLN A 195 -2.29 -3.97 -11.81
C GLN A 195 -0.96 -4.62 -12.13
N ASP A 196 -1.02 -5.82 -12.67
CA ASP A 196 0.15 -6.51 -13.22
C ASP A 196 0.54 -5.84 -14.54
N LYS A 197 1.78 -5.35 -14.62
CA LYS A 197 2.30 -4.63 -15.80
C LYS A 197 2.56 -5.52 -17.00
N ILE A 198 2.60 -6.84 -16.83
CA ILE A 198 2.92 -7.80 -17.89
C ILE A 198 1.64 -8.24 -18.61
N ASN A 199 0.62 -8.60 -17.83
CA ASN A 199 -0.63 -9.15 -18.36
C ASN A 199 -1.83 -8.19 -18.22
N SER A 200 -1.62 -7.00 -17.68
CA SER A 200 -2.63 -5.96 -17.43
C SER A 200 -3.78 -6.40 -16.51
N MET A 201 -3.68 -7.57 -15.88
CA MET A 201 -4.68 -8.06 -14.94
C MET A 201 -4.71 -7.17 -13.69
N VAL A 202 -5.89 -7.00 -13.13
CA VAL A 202 -6.14 -6.18 -11.95
C VAL A 202 -6.53 -7.08 -10.79
N THR A 203 -5.84 -6.94 -9.66
CA THR A 203 -6.22 -7.59 -8.40
C THR A 203 -6.80 -6.55 -7.46
N ILE A 204 -8.02 -6.78 -6.99
CA ILE A 204 -8.66 -5.99 -5.93
C ILE A 204 -8.75 -6.86 -4.70
N SER A 205 -8.14 -6.41 -3.61
CA SER A 205 -8.17 -7.12 -2.33
C SER A 205 -8.63 -6.23 -1.20
N VAL A 206 -9.31 -6.84 -0.22
CA VAL A 206 -9.80 -6.18 0.98
C VAL A 206 -9.38 -6.99 2.19
N GLU A 207 -8.75 -6.32 3.15
CA GLU A 207 -8.40 -6.89 4.45
C GLU A 207 -9.42 -6.47 5.51
N HIS A 208 -10.04 -7.45 6.18
CA HIS A 208 -11.04 -7.18 7.21
C HIS A 208 -10.99 -8.24 8.33
N TYR A 209 -11.55 -7.92 9.50
CA TYR A 209 -11.69 -8.87 10.62
C TYR A 209 -12.61 -10.04 10.27
N SER A 210 -13.65 -9.82 9.49
CA SER A 210 -14.58 -10.85 9.01
C SER A 210 -14.26 -11.22 7.56
N PRO A 211 -14.09 -12.53 7.26
CA PRO A 211 -13.86 -13.02 5.91
C PRO A 211 -15.05 -12.75 4.98
N TYR A 212 -16.26 -12.76 5.52
CA TYR A 212 -17.49 -12.48 4.76
C TYR A 212 -17.60 -11.01 4.35
N VAL A 213 -17.24 -10.10 5.27
CA VAL A 213 -17.22 -8.66 4.96
C VAL A 213 -16.14 -8.35 3.94
N ALA A 214 -14.95 -8.97 4.07
CA ALA A 214 -13.88 -8.81 3.10
C ALA A 214 -14.35 -9.18 1.69
N GLN A 215 -14.93 -10.37 1.51
CA GLN A 215 -15.49 -10.82 0.24
C GLN A 215 -16.59 -9.87 -0.28
N GLN A 216 -17.53 -9.50 0.59
CA GLN A 216 -18.64 -8.62 0.21
C GLN A 216 -18.14 -7.26 -0.29
N TRP A 217 -17.11 -6.69 0.36
CA TRP A 217 -16.56 -5.40 -0.06
C TRP A 217 -15.83 -5.49 -1.38
N VAL A 218 -15.08 -6.57 -1.66
CA VAL A 218 -14.48 -6.79 -2.98
C VAL A 218 -15.54 -6.80 -4.06
N ASN A 219 -16.60 -7.61 -3.89
CA ASN A 219 -17.67 -7.71 -4.88
C ASN A 219 -18.40 -6.36 -5.07
N ARG A 220 -18.67 -5.63 -3.98
CA ARG A 220 -19.28 -4.29 -4.04
C ARG A 220 -18.39 -3.27 -4.75
N LEU A 221 -17.06 -3.36 -4.58
CA LEU A 221 -16.11 -2.48 -5.25
C LEU A 221 -16.07 -2.72 -6.75
N ILE A 222 -16.03 -3.99 -7.16
CA ILE A 222 -16.07 -4.38 -8.58
C ILE A 222 -17.35 -3.85 -9.23
N TYR A 223 -18.48 -4.08 -8.58
CA TYR A 223 -19.76 -3.56 -9.07
C TYR A 223 -19.77 -2.02 -9.14
N ALA A 224 -19.33 -1.36 -8.07
CA ALA A 224 -19.38 0.09 -7.99
C ALA A 224 -18.47 0.78 -9.01
N ILE A 225 -17.27 0.23 -9.30
CA ILE A 225 -16.40 0.84 -10.30
C ILE A 225 -16.92 0.62 -11.72
N ASN A 226 -17.47 -0.54 -12.04
CA ASN A 226 -18.11 -0.79 -13.32
C ASN A 226 -19.29 0.17 -13.55
N GLU A 227 -20.15 0.37 -12.56
CA GLU A 227 -21.28 1.31 -12.62
C GLU A 227 -20.83 2.78 -12.72
N GLU A 228 -19.77 3.18 -12.00
CA GLU A 228 -19.24 4.56 -12.08
C GLU A 228 -18.69 4.84 -13.47
N MET A 229 -17.91 3.92 -14.04
CA MET A 229 -17.33 4.06 -15.39
C MET A 229 -18.41 4.05 -16.45
N LYS A 230 -19.34 3.12 -16.39
CA LYS A 230 -20.53 3.06 -17.25
C LYS A 230 -21.32 4.36 -17.20
N GLY A 231 -21.59 4.88 -16.02
CA GLY A 231 -22.33 6.13 -15.83
C GLY A 231 -21.63 7.35 -16.45
N ARG A 232 -20.32 7.42 -16.35
CA ARG A 232 -19.50 8.48 -16.97
C ARG A 232 -19.57 8.44 -18.48
N ASP A 233 -19.34 7.26 -19.07
CA ASP A 233 -19.36 7.10 -20.53
C ASP A 233 -20.74 7.35 -21.11
N LEU A 234 -21.81 6.92 -20.43
CA LEU A 234 -23.20 7.23 -20.82
C LEU A 234 -23.47 8.74 -20.79
N LEU A 235 -23.02 9.44 -19.75
CA LEU A 235 -23.19 10.89 -19.65
C LEU A 235 -22.44 11.61 -20.76
N GLU A 236 -21.19 11.22 -21.01
CA GLU A 236 -20.35 11.83 -22.04
C GLU A 236 -20.93 11.57 -23.44
N ALA A 237 -21.34 10.33 -23.75
CA ALA A 237 -21.93 9.99 -25.02
C ALA A 237 -23.24 10.75 -25.28
N ASN A 238 -24.13 10.85 -24.28
CA ASN A 238 -25.37 11.61 -24.43
C ASN A 238 -25.12 13.12 -24.65
N ASN A 239 -24.17 13.71 -23.93
CA ASN A 239 -23.78 15.11 -24.13
C ASN A 239 -23.21 15.32 -25.53
N SER A 240 -22.35 14.39 -25.98
CA SER A 240 -21.75 14.44 -27.32
C SER A 240 -22.83 14.36 -28.41
N ILE A 241 -23.78 13.41 -28.30
CA ILE A 241 -24.88 13.29 -29.27
C ILE A 241 -25.71 14.56 -29.32
N THR A 242 -26.02 15.15 -28.15
CA THR A 242 -26.78 16.42 -28.11
C THR A 242 -26.05 17.51 -28.87
N TYR A 243 -24.76 17.71 -28.60
CA TYR A 243 -23.95 18.70 -29.30
C TYR A 243 -23.83 18.45 -30.81
N LEU A 244 -23.59 17.17 -31.20
CA LEU A 244 -23.49 16.78 -32.61
C LEU A 244 -24.79 17.03 -33.39
N ASN A 245 -25.93 16.79 -32.78
CA ASN A 245 -27.25 17.08 -33.38
C ASN A 245 -27.45 18.60 -33.59
N GLU A 246 -27.06 19.44 -32.62
CA GLU A 246 -27.12 20.89 -32.78
C GLU A 246 -26.21 21.38 -33.93
N GLN A 247 -25.01 20.77 -34.08
CA GLN A 247 -24.13 21.08 -35.20
C GLN A 247 -24.69 20.59 -36.54
N LEU A 248 -25.38 19.44 -36.56
CA LEU A 248 -26.00 18.89 -37.77
C LEU A 248 -27.11 19.81 -38.31
N GLU A 249 -27.93 20.41 -37.42
CA GLU A 249 -28.99 21.34 -37.81
C GLU A 249 -28.43 22.64 -38.46
N THR A 250 -27.27 23.08 -38.05
CA THR A 250 -26.63 24.30 -38.54
C THR A 250 -25.75 24.08 -39.80
N THR A 251 -25.30 22.86 -40.02
CA THR A 251 -24.36 22.49 -41.11
C THR A 251 -25.09 22.23 -42.41
N ARG A 252 -24.69 22.92 -43.48
CA ARG A 252 -25.25 22.76 -44.84
C ARG A 252 -24.29 22.03 -45.80
N ILE A 253 -23.12 21.65 -45.35
CA ILE A 253 -22.10 20.97 -46.16
C ILE A 253 -22.30 19.46 -46.01
N SER A 254 -22.68 18.79 -47.09
CA SER A 254 -23.04 17.36 -47.12
C SER A 254 -21.90 16.46 -46.61
N GLY A 255 -20.65 16.74 -46.96
CA GLY A 255 -19.50 15.94 -46.49
C GLY A 255 -19.26 16.09 -44.96
N LEU A 256 -19.58 17.24 -44.41
CA LEU A 256 -19.48 17.44 -42.94
C LEU A 256 -20.67 16.77 -42.22
N GLN A 257 -21.87 16.78 -42.80
CA GLN A 257 -23.00 16.05 -42.26
C GLN A 257 -22.72 14.55 -42.15
N GLU A 258 -22.09 13.95 -43.15
CA GLU A 258 -21.73 12.53 -43.12
C GLU A 258 -20.76 12.22 -41.97
N ILE A 259 -19.76 13.07 -41.72
CA ILE A 259 -18.84 12.92 -40.58
C ILE A 259 -19.60 13.04 -39.24
N LEU A 260 -20.53 14.01 -39.11
CA LEU A 260 -21.34 14.19 -37.91
C LEU A 260 -22.22 12.95 -37.64
N TYR A 261 -22.83 12.36 -38.69
CA TYR A 261 -23.59 11.10 -38.53
C TYR A 261 -22.72 9.95 -38.06
N GLN A 262 -21.50 9.80 -38.59
CA GLN A 262 -20.56 8.77 -38.15
C GLN A 262 -20.19 8.95 -36.67
N LEU A 263 -19.91 10.17 -36.23
CA LEU A 263 -19.64 10.44 -34.82
C LEU A 263 -20.85 10.14 -33.90
N ILE A 264 -22.08 10.46 -34.35
CA ILE A 264 -23.29 10.10 -33.62
C ILE A 264 -23.47 8.58 -33.55
N GLU A 265 -23.20 7.85 -34.66
CA GLU A 265 -23.22 6.40 -34.64
C GLU A 265 -22.25 5.80 -33.65
N GLU A 266 -21.05 6.34 -33.54
CA GLU A 266 -20.04 5.91 -32.58
C GLU A 266 -20.50 6.10 -31.14
N GLN A 267 -21.00 7.28 -30.80
CA GLN A 267 -21.54 7.56 -29.46
C GLN A 267 -22.74 6.67 -29.16
N THR A 268 -23.58 6.39 -30.16
CA THR A 268 -24.71 5.47 -30.01
C THR A 268 -24.28 4.05 -29.73
N LYS A 269 -23.20 3.56 -30.39
CA LYS A 269 -22.60 2.25 -30.08
C LYS A 269 -22.09 2.20 -28.63
N THR A 270 -21.42 3.26 -28.15
CA THR A 270 -20.98 3.36 -26.75
C THR A 270 -22.16 3.21 -25.79
N ILE A 271 -23.27 3.91 -26.03
CA ILE A 271 -24.50 3.78 -25.21
C ILE A 271 -25.05 2.36 -25.25
N MET A 272 -25.10 1.74 -26.44
CA MET A 272 -25.61 0.37 -26.60
C MET A 272 -24.75 -0.63 -25.81
N PHE A 273 -23.42 -0.57 -25.95
CA PHE A 273 -22.51 -1.46 -25.22
C PHE A 273 -22.58 -1.25 -23.71
N ALA A 274 -22.65 0.00 -23.27
CA ALA A 274 -22.81 0.32 -21.84
C ALA A 274 -24.10 -0.30 -21.26
N ASN A 275 -25.21 -0.33 -22.01
CA ASN A 275 -26.46 -0.89 -21.52
C ASN A 275 -26.51 -2.42 -21.53
N VAL A 276 -25.75 -3.08 -22.39
CA VAL A 276 -25.76 -4.55 -22.53
C VAL A 276 -24.76 -5.22 -21.59
N ARG A 277 -23.65 -4.55 -21.26
CA ARG A 277 -22.58 -5.13 -20.45
C ARG A 277 -22.82 -4.87 -18.97
N GLU A 278 -22.85 -5.92 -18.15
CA GLU A 278 -22.83 -5.80 -16.68
C GLU A 278 -21.44 -5.47 -16.17
N GLU A 279 -20.40 -6.13 -16.72
CA GLU A 279 -18.98 -5.88 -16.43
C GLU A 279 -18.42 -4.95 -17.49
N TYR A 280 -18.43 -3.65 -17.20
CA TYR A 280 -18.19 -2.61 -18.20
C TYR A 280 -16.70 -2.36 -18.47
N VAL A 281 -15.89 -2.13 -17.42
CA VAL A 281 -14.45 -1.80 -17.53
C VAL A 281 -13.55 -2.92 -17.00
N LEU A 282 -14.03 -3.67 -16.00
CA LEU A 282 -13.31 -4.77 -15.38
C LEU A 282 -14.18 -6.04 -15.42
N LYS A 283 -13.67 -7.09 -16.07
CA LYS A 283 -14.31 -8.39 -16.18
C LYS A 283 -13.73 -9.34 -15.13
N THR A 284 -14.58 -10.01 -14.39
CA THR A 284 -14.16 -10.95 -13.36
C THR A 284 -13.64 -12.25 -13.99
N ILE A 285 -12.38 -12.57 -13.71
CA ILE A 285 -11.73 -13.82 -14.11
C ILE A 285 -11.82 -14.82 -12.96
N ASP A 286 -11.43 -14.38 -11.75
CA ASP A 286 -11.54 -15.18 -10.53
C ASP A 286 -12.30 -14.35 -9.49
N PRO A 287 -13.52 -14.79 -9.09
CA PRO A 287 -14.34 -14.04 -8.16
C PRO A 287 -13.81 -14.08 -6.74
N ALA A 288 -14.13 -13.05 -5.95
CA ALA A 288 -13.78 -13.01 -4.55
C ALA A 288 -14.40 -14.18 -3.77
N LEU A 289 -13.57 -14.92 -3.07
CA LEU A 289 -13.99 -16.01 -2.19
C LEU A 289 -13.90 -15.62 -0.73
N VAL A 290 -14.69 -16.30 0.12
CA VAL A 290 -14.55 -16.18 1.58
C VAL A 290 -13.26 -16.88 2.00
N PRO A 291 -12.25 -16.16 2.53
CA PRO A 291 -11.01 -16.79 2.91
C PRO A 291 -11.19 -17.73 4.13
N GLU A 292 -10.73 -18.96 4.00
CA GLU A 292 -10.77 -19.95 5.09
C GLU A 292 -9.65 -19.71 6.10
N LEU A 293 -8.50 -19.24 5.62
CA LEU A 293 -7.32 -19.00 6.44
C LEU A 293 -7.11 -17.50 6.70
N LYS A 294 -6.64 -17.18 7.91
CA LYS A 294 -6.25 -15.81 8.24
C LYS A 294 -5.00 -15.38 7.47
N SER A 295 -4.99 -14.16 6.98
CA SER A 295 -3.83 -13.52 6.34
C SER A 295 -2.85 -12.93 7.35
N GLY A 296 -3.35 -12.44 8.48
CA GLY A 296 -2.56 -11.78 9.50
C GLY A 296 -3.11 -11.93 10.92
N PRO A 297 -2.35 -11.48 11.90
CA PRO A 297 -0.92 -11.17 11.88
C PRO A 297 -0.03 -12.41 11.78
N LYS A 298 1.14 -12.29 11.16
CA LYS A 298 2.16 -13.35 11.13
C LYS A 298 2.81 -13.50 12.51
N ARG A 299 2.14 -14.19 13.44
CA ARG A 299 2.53 -14.29 14.85
C ARG A 299 3.94 -14.85 15.06
N SER A 300 4.34 -15.82 14.24
CA SER A 300 5.71 -16.38 14.26
C SER A 300 6.77 -15.32 13.99
N LEU A 301 6.53 -14.45 13.01
CA LEU A 301 7.45 -13.36 12.66
C LEU A 301 7.58 -12.34 13.81
N ILE A 302 6.46 -11.99 14.48
CA ILE A 302 6.47 -11.10 15.65
C ILE A 302 7.31 -11.70 16.78
N CYS A 303 7.17 -13.01 17.05
CA CYS A 303 7.94 -13.69 18.08
C CYS A 303 9.44 -13.73 17.74
N VAL A 304 9.81 -14.00 16.49
CA VAL A 304 11.20 -14.00 16.03
C VAL A 304 11.81 -12.62 16.16
N LEU A 305 11.11 -11.58 15.71
CA LEU A 305 11.59 -10.19 15.84
C LEU A 305 11.74 -9.77 17.33
N GLY A 306 10.80 -10.17 18.17
CA GLY A 306 10.89 -9.90 19.62
C GLY A 306 12.11 -10.58 20.27
N PHE A 307 12.38 -11.84 19.88
CA PHE A 307 13.57 -12.57 20.33
C PHE A 307 14.87 -11.89 19.87
N MET A 308 14.97 -11.53 18.58
CA MET A 308 16.14 -10.85 18.01
C MET A 308 16.41 -9.49 18.66
N LEU A 309 15.35 -8.68 18.84
CA LEU A 309 15.47 -7.38 19.48
C LEU A 309 15.89 -7.53 20.96
N GLY A 310 15.30 -8.49 21.67
CA GLY A 310 15.69 -8.80 23.04
C GLY A 310 17.15 -9.23 23.16
N GLY A 311 17.62 -10.08 22.23
CA GLY A 311 19.02 -10.50 22.14
C GLY A 311 19.97 -9.35 21.88
N LEU A 312 19.69 -8.53 20.87
CA LEU A 312 20.49 -7.35 20.52
C LEU A 312 20.60 -6.35 21.70
N LEU A 313 19.45 -6.00 22.29
CA LEU A 313 19.41 -5.07 23.42
C LEU A 313 20.13 -5.64 24.64
N SER A 314 20.01 -6.93 24.91
CA SER A 314 20.68 -7.57 26.06
C SER A 314 22.20 -7.55 25.92
N VAL A 315 22.73 -7.83 24.71
CA VAL A 315 24.18 -7.74 24.43
C VAL A 315 24.67 -6.31 24.63
N LEU A 316 23.91 -5.33 24.12
CA LEU A 316 24.25 -3.91 24.24
C LEU A 316 24.30 -3.46 25.71
N ILE A 317 23.32 -3.89 26.52
CA ILE A 317 23.29 -3.60 27.98
C ILE A 317 24.52 -4.22 28.68
N VAL A 318 24.89 -5.47 28.33
CA VAL A 318 26.04 -6.13 28.94
C VAL A 318 27.34 -5.41 28.56
N LEU A 319 27.50 -5.01 27.33
CA LEU A 319 28.68 -4.25 26.89
C LEU A 319 28.78 -2.88 27.58
N ILE A 320 27.70 -2.11 27.63
CA ILE A 320 27.68 -0.82 28.33
C ILE A 320 28.05 -1.01 29.81
N ARG A 321 27.49 -2.03 30.47
CA ARG A 321 27.80 -2.32 31.87
C ARG A 321 29.26 -2.75 32.04
N HIS A 322 29.82 -3.50 31.13
CA HIS A 322 31.21 -3.94 31.15
C HIS A 322 32.16 -2.74 31.02
N PHE A 323 31.95 -1.86 30.04
CA PHE A 323 32.78 -0.65 29.86
C PHE A 323 32.63 0.36 31.03
N LYS A 324 31.43 0.53 31.58
CA LYS A 324 31.20 1.41 32.72
C LYS A 324 31.88 0.92 34.00
N ASN A 325 32.05 -0.38 34.19
CA ASN A 325 32.72 -0.95 35.36
C ASN A 325 34.27 -0.99 35.20
N LYS A 326 34.78 -0.73 34.00
CA LYS A 326 36.22 -0.73 33.67
C LYS A 326 36.85 0.68 33.71
N GLY A 327 36.02 1.74 33.58
CA GLY A 327 36.39 3.15 33.75
C GLY A 327 36.08 3.65 35.17
#